data_d68352011ef82b939eeca89693cb882d
#
_entry.id   d68352011ef82b939eeca89693cb882d
#
_cell.length_a   1.000
_cell.length_b   1.000
_cell.length_c   1.000
_cell.angle_alpha   90.00
_cell.angle_beta   90.00
_cell.angle_gamma   90.00
#
_symmetry.space_group_name_H-M   'P 1'
#
loop_
_entity.id
_entity.type
_entity.pdbx_description
1 polymer ?
#
loop_
_entity_poly.entity_id
_entity_poly.type
_entity_poly.pdbx_seq_one_letter_code
_entity_poly.pdbx_strand_id
1 'polypeptide(L)'
;MLRWLPSLMLISLAGWMIYQADRGIPNVFIRFADQYVYGDKIGHAMLYGGLALLVTVATRFRQWRIGGQRLFVGVVLVLITALLEEGSQYFLSTRNFDLWDAFADVVGVTLAQLFCFLWLGTGNRYRQMRRKLR
;
A
#
# COMPACT_ATOMS: atom_id res chain seq x y z
N MET A 1 -20.68 2.50 -3.23
CA MET A 1 -20.16 2.48 -1.84
C MET A 1 -19.45 1.17 -1.50
N LEU A 2 -19.99 0.01 -1.87
CA LEU A 2 -19.42 -1.32 -1.51
C LEU A 2 -17.95 -1.55 -1.94
N ARG A 3 -17.50 -0.95 -3.05
CA ARG A 3 -16.13 -1.12 -3.58
C ARG A 3 -15.00 -0.55 -2.70
N TRP A 4 -15.32 0.42 -1.84
CA TRP A 4 -14.36 1.00 -0.90
C TRP A 4 -14.22 0.18 0.38
N LEU A 5 -15.19 -0.71 0.65
CA LEU A 5 -15.22 -1.46 1.89
C LEU A 5 -13.94 -2.25 2.16
N PRO A 6 -13.38 -3.05 1.21
CA PRO A 6 -12.12 -3.75 1.45
C PRO A 6 -10.94 -2.82 1.72
N SER A 7 -10.87 -1.68 1.00
CA SER A 7 -9.81 -0.68 1.24
C SER A 7 -9.94 -0.06 2.62
N LEU A 8 -11.16 0.32 3.02
CA LEU A 8 -11.43 0.90 4.34
C LEU A 8 -11.14 -0.09 5.47
N MET A 9 -11.47 -1.37 5.30
CA MET A 9 -11.13 -2.41 6.29
C MET A 9 -9.63 -2.55 6.45
N LEU A 10 -8.87 -2.60 5.34
CA LEU A 10 -7.42 -2.72 5.40
C LEU A 10 -6.76 -1.44 5.96
N ILE A 11 -7.27 -0.25 5.60
CA ILE A 11 -6.81 1.03 6.18
C ILE A 11 -7.05 1.05 7.68
N SER A 12 -8.22 0.61 8.14
CA SER A 12 -8.54 0.57 9.57
C SER A 12 -7.64 -0.42 10.33
N LEU A 13 -7.37 -1.58 9.74
CA LEU A 13 -6.44 -2.56 10.31
C LEU A 13 -5.02 -2.00 10.37
N ALA A 14 -4.53 -1.40 9.28
CA ALA A 14 -3.20 -0.79 9.22
C ALA A 14 -3.08 0.33 10.25
N GLY A 15 -4.05 1.25 10.31
CA GLY A 15 -4.05 2.34 11.30
C GLY A 15 -4.07 1.84 12.75
N TRP A 16 -4.80 0.76 13.02
CA TRP A 16 -4.78 0.13 14.33
C TRP A 16 -3.42 -0.50 14.65
N MET A 17 -2.78 -1.18 13.69
CA MET A 17 -1.45 -1.76 13.87
C MET A 17 -0.40 -0.66 14.12
N ILE A 18 -0.41 0.40 13.32
CA ILE A 18 0.48 1.56 13.46
C ILE A 18 0.28 2.19 14.84
N TYR A 19 -0.96 2.46 15.23
CA TYR A 19 -1.27 3.03 16.56
C TYR A 19 -0.71 2.19 17.72
N GLN A 20 -0.81 0.86 17.64
CA GLN A 20 -0.24 0.00 18.67
C GLN A 20 1.28 0.03 18.67
N ALA A 21 1.90 -0.01 17.47
CA ALA A 21 3.34 0.06 17.32
C ALA A 21 3.90 1.39 17.88
N ASP A 22 3.24 2.51 17.57
CA ASP A 22 3.62 3.85 18.07
C ASP A 22 3.53 3.96 19.60
N ARG A 23 2.67 3.15 20.21
CA ARG A 23 2.56 3.02 21.67
C ARG A 23 3.52 2.02 22.28
N GLY A 24 4.32 1.32 21.47
CA GLY A 24 5.17 0.24 21.93
C GLY A 24 4.39 -1.00 22.42
N ILE A 25 3.12 -1.15 21.97
CA ILE A 25 2.26 -2.28 22.36
C ILE A 25 2.45 -3.40 21.33
N PRO A 26 3.06 -4.54 21.68
CA PRO A 26 3.24 -5.64 20.75
C PRO A 26 1.89 -6.28 20.41
N ASN A 27 1.57 -6.38 19.13
CA ASN A 27 0.40 -7.12 18.65
C ASN A 27 0.78 -8.45 18.00
N VAL A 28 -0.20 -9.30 17.71
CA VAL A 28 0.02 -10.64 17.15
C VAL A 28 0.75 -10.59 15.81
N PHE A 29 0.46 -9.59 14.97
CA PHE A 29 1.08 -9.46 13.64
C PHE A 29 2.55 -9.05 13.74
N ILE A 30 2.88 -8.10 14.64
CA ILE A 30 4.27 -7.70 14.91
C ILE A 30 5.05 -8.89 15.46
N ARG A 31 4.52 -9.57 16.49
CA ARG A 31 5.18 -10.77 17.05
C ARG A 31 5.39 -11.88 16.03
N PHE A 32 4.46 -12.06 15.10
CA PHE A 32 4.61 -13.05 14.03
C PHE A 32 5.69 -12.63 13.03
N ALA A 33 5.73 -11.35 12.65
CA ALA A 33 6.76 -10.81 11.77
C ALA A 33 8.16 -10.96 12.39
N ASP A 34 8.31 -10.67 13.68
CA ASP A 34 9.57 -10.76 14.42
C ASP A 34 10.15 -12.19 14.50
N GLN A 35 9.35 -13.22 14.24
CA GLN A 35 9.83 -14.61 14.18
C GLN A 35 10.67 -14.92 12.93
N TYR A 36 10.60 -14.08 11.91
CA TYR A 36 11.31 -14.27 10.64
C TYR A 36 12.31 -13.16 10.39
N VAL A 37 13.49 -13.51 9.86
CA VAL A 37 14.62 -12.58 9.64
C VAL A 37 14.25 -11.33 8.83
N TYR A 38 13.28 -11.42 7.92
CA TYR A 38 12.79 -10.30 7.12
C TYR A 38 11.26 -10.15 7.21
N GLY A 39 10.65 -10.68 8.27
CA GLY A 39 9.20 -10.73 8.41
C GLY A 39 8.57 -9.34 8.42
N ASP A 40 9.21 -8.39 9.07
CA ASP A 40 8.81 -6.99 9.11
C ASP A 40 8.77 -6.38 7.69
N LYS A 41 9.85 -6.49 6.93
CA LYS A 41 9.96 -5.99 5.54
C LYS A 41 8.94 -6.64 4.60
N ILE A 42 8.73 -7.94 4.76
CA ILE A 42 7.69 -8.66 4.01
C ILE A 42 6.30 -8.15 4.42
N GLY A 43 6.09 -7.90 5.72
CA GLY A 43 4.86 -7.31 6.24
C GLY A 43 4.55 -5.95 5.61
N HIS A 44 5.52 -5.06 5.56
CA HIS A 44 5.44 -3.75 4.90
C HIS A 44 5.08 -3.89 3.41
N ALA A 45 5.85 -4.67 2.65
CA ALA A 45 5.59 -4.88 1.22
C ALA A 45 4.20 -5.45 0.94
N MET A 46 3.73 -6.42 1.74
CA MET A 46 2.40 -7.02 1.60
C MET A 46 1.29 -6.06 1.99
N LEU A 47 1.44 -5.32 3.09
CA LEU A 47 0.44 -4.38 3.57
C LEU A 47 0.22 -3.25 2.57
N TYR A 48 1.29 -2.53 2.21
CA TYR A 48 1.18 -1.39 1.31
C TYR A 48 0.95 -1.80 -0.15
N GLY A 49 1.50 -2.94 -0.60
CA GLY A 49 1.18 -3.51 -1.89
C GLY A 49 -0.28 -3.94 -2.01
N GLY A 50 -0.80 -4.64 -1.01
CA GLY A 50 -2.21 -5.03 -0.92
C GLY A 50 -3.14 -3.82 -0.88
N LEU A 51 -2.80 -2.81 -0.07
CA LEU A 51 -3.56 -1.56 0.00
C LEU A 51 -3.56 -0.82 -1.34
N ALA A 52 -2.42 -0.75 -2.04
CA ALA A 52 -2.31 -0.13 -3.35
C ALA A 52 -3.20 -0.83 -4.39
N LEU A 53 -3.28 -2.17 -4.37
CA LEU A 53 -4.21 -2.93 -5.22
C LEU A 53 -5.67 -2.57 -4.91
N LEU A 54 -6.08 -2.61 -3.64
CA LEU A 54 -7.46 -2.36 -3.23
C LEU A 54 -7.89 -0.92 -3.55
N VAL A 55 -7.04 0.08 -3.26
CA VAL A 55 -7.33 1.49 -3.58
C VAL A 55 -7.34 1.72 -5.09
N THR A 56 -6.50 1.02 -5.86
CA THR A 56 -6.52 1.08 -7.34
C THR A 56 -7.85 0.55 -7.89
N VAL A 57 -8.36 -0.56 -7.37
CA VAL A 57 -9.69 -1.08 -7.71
C VAL A 57 -10.79 -0.09 -7.30
N ALA A 58 -10.74 0.43 -6.07
CA ALA A 58 -11.70 1.38 -5.55
C ALA A 58 -11.74 2.70 -6.37
N THR A 59 -10.60 3.15 -6.88
CA THR A 59 -10.47 4.31 -7.78
C THR A 59 -10.78 3.98 -9.24
N ARG A 60 -11.29 2.76 -9.54
CA ARG A 60 -11.64 2.29 -10.90
C ARG A 60 -10.45 2.34 -11.85
N PHE A 61 -9.27 1.96 -11.39
CA PHE A 61 -8.03 1.96 -12.18
C PHE A 61 -7.73 3.32 -12.83
N ARG A 62 -8.11 4.41 -12.16
CA ARG A 62 -7.80 5.77 -12.61
C ARG A 62 -6.30 5.97 -12.66
N GLN A 63 -5.80 6.64 -13.71
CA GLN A 63 -4.39 6.87 -13.91
C GLN A 63 -4.09 8.37 -13.98
N TRP A 64 -2.96 8.75 -13.42
CA TRP A 64 -2.30 10.03 -13.64
C TRP A 64 -1.11 9.86 -14.57
N ARG A 65 -0.70 10.94 -15.23
CA ARG A 65 0.54 11.04 -15.98
C ARG A 65 1.53 11.86 -15.16
N ILE A 66 2.62 11.23 -14.71
CA ILE A 66 3.66 11.87 -13.92
C ILE A 66 4.99 11.54 -14.61
N GLY A 67 5.77 12.57 -15.00
CA GLY A 67 7.05 12.37 -15.68
C GLY A 67 6.96 11.55 -16.97
N GLY A 68 5.86 11.65 -17.72
CA GLY A 68 5.61 10.83 -18.92
C GLY A 68 5.09 9.42 -18.67
N GLN A 69 5.14 8.94 -17.44
CA GLN A 69 4.67 7.61 -17.05
C GLN A 69 3.19 7.62 -16.63
N ARG A 70 2.52 6.48 -16.82
CA ARG A 70 1.13 6.29 -16.35
C ARG A 70 1.15 5.53 -15.03
N LEU A 71 0.74 6.20 -13.97
CA LEU A 71 0.65 5.61 -12.64
C LEU A 71 -0.81 5.52 -12.20
N PHE A 72 -1.20 4.42 -11.57
CA PHE A 72 -2.53 4.33 -10.97
C PHE A 72 -2.66 5.27 -9.79
N VAL A 73 -3.77 5.97 -9.69
CA VAL A 73 -4.05 6.94 -8.61
C VAL A 73 -3.95 6.26 -7.24
N GLY A 74 -4.47 5.02 -7.11
CA GLY A 74 -4.38 4.25 -5.87
C GLY A 74 -2.94 3.98 -5.44
N VAL A 75 -2.07 3.63 -6.40
CA VAL A 75 -0.64 3.40 -6.17
C VAL A 75 0.04 4.67 -5.66
N VAL A 76 -0.19 5.82 -6.31
CA VAL A 76 0.42 7.10 -5.93
C VAL A 76 -0.02 7.52 -4.53
N LEU A 77 -1.32 7.43 -4.23
CA LEU A 77 -1.86 7.80 -2.93
C LEU A 77 -1.28 6.93 -1.81
N VAL A 78 -1.23 5.62 -2.02
CA VAL A 78 -0.71 4.69 -1.00
C VAL A 78 0.79 4.88 -0.81
N LEU A 79 1.56 5.10 -1.89
CA LEU A 79 2.99 5.38 -1.77
C LEU A 79 3.27 6.64 -0.95
N ILE A 80 2.53 7.72 -1.22
CA ILE A 80 2.66 8.95 -0.43
C ILE A 80 2.34 8.69 1.04
N THR A 81 1.26 7.95 1.32
CA THR A 81 0.86 7.62 2.71
C THR A 81 1.93 6.79 3.41
N ALA A 82 2.50 5.77 2.75
CA ALA A 82 3.55 4.92 3.30
C ALA A 82 4.80 5.76 3.66
N LEU A 83 5.27 6.60 2.73
CA LEU A 83 6.43 7.45 2.98
C LEU A 83 6.21 8.49 4.08
N LEU A 84 4.99 9.01 4.22
CA LEU A 84 4.64 9.93 5.31
C LEU A 84 4.57 9.19 6.66
N GLU A 85 4.02 7.99 6.68
CA GLU A 85 4.00 7.14 7.89
C GLU A 85 5.41 6.83 8.34
N GLU A 86 6.26 6.31 7.46
CA GLU A 86 7.64 5.99 7.77
C GLU A 86 8.44 7.22 8.21
N GLY A 87 8.25 8.36 7.52
CA GLY A 87 8.87 9.62 7.91
C GLY A 87 8.41 10.13 9.27
N SER A 88 7.17 9.84 9.67
CA SER A 88 6.64 10.25 10.98
C SER A 88 7.30 9.49 12.14
N GLN A 89 7.80 8.29 11.90
CA GLN A 89 8.47 7.46 12.91
C GLN A 89 9.75 8.12 13.44
N TYR A 90 10.40 8.96 12.64
CA TYR A 90 11.56 9.74 13.09
C TYR A 90 11.28 10.61 14.32
N PHE A 91 10.03 11.00 14.54
CA PHE A 91 9.61 11.85 15.66
C PHE A 91 9.09 11.06 16.85
N LEU A 92 9.05 9.73 16.78
CA LEU A 92 8.49 8.86 17.82
C LEU A 92 9.61 8.12 18.56
N SER A 93 9.66 8.23 19.89
CA SER A 93 10.67 7.56 20.72
C SER A 93 10.47 6.04 20.81
N THR A 94 9.30 5.54 20.45
CA THR A 94 8.91 4.12 20.49
C THR A 94 9.17 3.39 19.17
N ARG A 95 9.55 4.12 18.13
CA ARG A 95 9.80 3.61 16.78
C ARG A 95 11.19 4.01 16.29
N ASN A 96 11.75 3.20 15.42
CA ASN A 96 12.99 3.52 14.72
C ASN A 96 12.68 3.69 13.25
N PHE A 97 12.96 4.87 12.70
CA PHE A 97 12.91 5.07 11.27
C PHE A 97 13.87 4.10 10.56
N ASP A 98 13.35 3.26 9.68
CA ASP A 98 14.14 2.27 8.93
C ASP A 98 13.95 2.45 7.43
N LEU A 99 14.99 2.90 6.74
CA LEU A 99 14.99 3.05 5.27
C LEU A 99 14.67 1.74 4.54
N TRP A 100 14.93 0.58 5.15
CA TRP A 100 14.60 -0.70 4.54
C TRP A 100 13.09 -0.97 4.56
N ASP A 101 12.36 -0.44 5.53
CA ASP A 101 10.90 -0.52 5.56
C ASP A 101 10.30 0.37 4.48
N ALA A 102 10.78 1.62 4.34
CA ALA A 102 10.41 2.48 3.22
C ALA A 102 10.72 1.83 1.86
N PHE A 103 11.87 1.14 1.73
CA PHE A 103 12.19 0.41 0.51
C PHE A 103 11.24 -0.77 0.27
N ALA A 104 10.89 -1.53 1.30
CA ALA A 104 9.93 -2.62 1.21
C ALA A 104 8.54 -2.13 0.77
N ASP A 105 8.09 -0.96 1.27
CA ASP A 105 6.85 -0.32 0.86
C ASP A 105 6.87 0.04 -0.64
N VAL A 106 7.95 0.67 -1.10
CA VAL A 106 8.15 0.99 -2.52
C VAL A 106 8.11 -0.26 -3.39
N VAL A 107 8.75 -1.35 -2.96
CA VAL A 107 8.71 -2.64 -3.68
C VAL A 107 7.29 -3.17 -3.74
N GLY A 108 6.58 -3.24 -2.61
CA GLY A 108 5.19 -3.72 -2.56
C GLY A 108 4.26 -2.93 -3.48
N VAL A 109 4.32 -1.60 -3.40
CA VAL A 109 3.51 -0.69 -4.21
C VAL A 109 3.86 -0.79 -5.70
N THR A 110 5.15 -0.96 -6.04
CA THR A 110 5.61 -1.14 -7.43
C THR A 110 5.11 -2.47 -8.01
N LEU A 111 5.15 -3.55 -7.24
CA LEU A 111 4.59 -4.84 -7.64
C LEU A 111 3.08 -4.74 -7.88
N ALA A 112 2.34 -4.01 -7.05
CA ALA A 112 0.93 -3.73 -7.27
C ALA A 112 0.69 -2.97 -8.58
N GLN A 113 1.50 -1.95 -8.88
CA GLN A 113 1.46 -1.22 -10.14
C GLN A 113 1.66 -2.15 -11.34
N LEU A 114 2.71 -2.98 -11.31
CA LEU A 114 3.03 -3.93 -12.36
C LEU A 114 1.91 -4.97 -12.55
N PHE A 115 1.42 -5.53 -11.45
CA PHE A 115 0.30 -6.47 -11.49
C PHE A 115 -0.94 -5.88 -12.17
N CYS A 116 -1.32 -4.64 -11.81
CA CYS A 116 -2.45 -3.96 -12.43
C CYS A 116 -2.22 -3.70 -13.92
N PHE A 117 -1.00 -3.35 -14.34
CA PHE A 117 -0.67 -3.19 -15.76
C PHE A 117 -0.78 -4.51 -16.53
N LEU A 118 -0.22 -5.59 -16.00
CA LEU A 118 -0.28 -6.91 -16.61
C LEU A 118 -1.72 -7.44 -16.69
N TRP A 119 -2.49 -7.25 -15.60
CA TRP A 119 -3.90 -7.67 -15.52
C TRP A 119 -4.78 -6.94 -16.54
N LEU A 120 -4.62 -5.64 -16.67
CA LEU A 120 -5.43 -4.83 -17.58
C LEU A 120 -4.99 -4.96 -19.04
N GLY A 121 -3.78 -5.44 -19.28
CA GLY A 121 -3.18 -5.52 -20.62
C GLY A 121 -3.06 -4.14 -21.29
N THR A 122 -2.54 -4.12 -22.49
CA THR A 122 -2.37 -2.89 -23.25
C THR A 122 -3.72 -2.29 -23.68
N GLY A 123 -4.02 -1.10 -23.18
CA GLY A 123 -5.00 -0.14 -23.71
C GLY A 123 -6.46 -0.59 -23.90
N ASN A 124 -6.73 -1.69 -24.57
CA ASN A 124 -8.10 -2.11 -24.91
C ASN A 124 -8.89 -2.68 -23.72
N ARG A 125 -8.28 -3.55 -22.90
CA ARG A 125 -8.91 -4.09 -21.68
C ARG A 125 -9.15 -3.01 -20.65
N TYR A 126 -8.20 -2.07 -20.49
CA TYR A 126 -8.36 -0.92 -19.64
C TYR A 126 -9.56 -0.05 -20.03
N ARG A 127 -9.71 0.27 -21.34
CA ARG A 127 -10.85 1.04 -21.84
C ARG A 127 -12.18 0.31 -21.64
N GLN A 128 -12.23 -1.00 -21.88
CA GLN A 128 -13.42 -1.82 -21.67
C GLN A 128 -13.82 -1.89 -20.20
N MET A 129 -12.85 -2.11 -19.30
CA MET A 129 -13.11 -2.18 -17.86
C MET A 129 -13.60 -0.83 -17.32
N ARG A 130 -13.01 0.28 -17.73
CA ARG A 130 -13.50 1.61 -17.33
C ARG A 130 -14.91 1.90 -17.83
N ARG A 131 -15.30 1.41 -19.00
CA ARG A 131 -16.69 1.56 -19.49
C ARG A 131 -17.69 0.76 -18.67
N LYS A 132 -17.32 -0.46 -18.23
CA LYS A 132 -18.19 -1.31 -17.39
C LYS A 132 -18.35 -0.78 -15.94
N LEU A 133 -17.42 0.03 -15.47
CA LEU A 133 -17.41 0.55 -14.11
C LEU A 133 -18.01 1.98 -14.00
N ARG A 134 -18.45 2.58 -15.12
CA ARG A 134 -19.20 3.82 -15.14
C ARG A 134 -20.69 3.57 -14.90
#